data_d595a02967728b9db99f5eaaa58ab2ac
#
_entry.id   d595a02967728b9db99f5eaaa58ab2ac
#
_cell.length_a   1.000
_cell.length_b   1.000
_cell.length_c   1.000
_cell.angle_alpha   90.00
_cell.angle_beta   90.00
_cell.angle_gamma   90.00
#
_symmetry.space_group_name_H-M   'P 1'
#
loop_
_entity.id
_entity.type
_entity.pdbx_description
1 polymer ?
#
loop_
_entity_poly.entity_id
_entity_poly.type
_entity_poly.pdbx_seq_one_letter_code
_entity_poly.pdbx_strand_id
1 'polypeptide(L)'
;HCFTVASMENFDPLGIHTGESIVVAPTCSLTEEQVTMLQDLSTKCIRHLGIVGECNIQYAFNAETNDYRVIEVNARLSRSSALASKATGFPLAFVAAKIALGYTLDQIGEKRWVLPTQPTKLPSWIT
;
A
#
# COMPACT_ATOMS: atom_id res chain seq x y z
N HIS A 1 -8.33 -13.28 -3.37
CA HIS A 1 -7.19 -12.56 -3.94
C HIS A 1 -6.70 -11.47 -2.98
N CYS A 2 -5.43 -11.12 -3.08
CA CYS A 2 -4.79 -10.06 -2.33
C CYS A 2 -3.72 -9.42 -3.22
N PHE A 3 -3.64 -8.10 -3.25
CA PHE A 3 -2.63 -7.39 -4.00
C PHE A 3 -2.26 -6.07 -3.31
N THR A 4 -1.09 -5.55 -3.60
CA THR A 4 -0.61 -4.27 -3.08
C THR A 4 -1.00 -3.15 -4.03
N VAL A 5 -1.70 -2.14 -3.53
CA VAL A 5 -2.09 -0.96 -4.32
C VAL A 5 -0.93 0.03 -4.44
N ALA A 6 -0.23 0.30 -3.35
CA ALA A 6 0.90 1.21 -3.33
C ALA A 6 1.90 0.83 -2.24
N SER A 7 3.17 1.08 -2.52
CA SER A 7 4.23 1.12 -1.52
C SER A 7 4.62 2.58 -1.29
N MET A 8 4.72 2.96 -0.03
CA MET A 8 4.98 4.33 0.38
C MET A 8 6.12 4.35 1.40
N GLU A 9 6.84 5.44 1.42
CA GLU A 9 7.97 5.65 2.31
C GLU A 9 7.74 6.86 3.20
N ASN A 10 8.05 6.69 4.47
CA ASN A 10 8.04 7.77 5.43
C ASN A 10 9.42 8.40 5.49
N PHE A 11 9.51 9.70 5.23
CA PHE A 11 10.77 10.44 5.17
C PHE A 11 11.30 10.81 6.55
N ASP A 12 10.41 10.88 7.53
CA ASP A 12 10.79 11.25 8.89
C ASP A 12 11.33 10.04 9.68
N PRO A 13 12.18 10.28 10.69
CA PRO A 13 12.72 9.22 11.53
C PRO A 13 11.64 8.38 12.21
N LEU A 14 11.98 7.13 12.52
CA LEU A 14 11.12 6.24 13.30
C LEU A 14 10.73 6.88 14.63
N GLY A 15 9.46 6.79 14.99
CA GLY A 15 8.90 7.37 16.21
C GLY A 15 8.08 8.64 15.99
N ILE A 16 8.15 9.26 14.81
CA ILE A 16 7.24 10.33 14.44
C ILE A 16 5.94 9.71 13.93
N HIS A 17 4.81 10.18 14.50
CA HIS A 17 3.49 9.64 14.14
C HIS A 17 3.19 9.89 12.65
N THR A 18 2.68 8.87 11.95
CA THR A 18 2.38 8.93 10.50
C THR A 18 1.43 10.06 10.10
N GLY A 19 0.61 10.57 11.03
CA GLY A 19 -0.26 11.72 10.79
C GLY A 19 0.47 13.06 10.64
N GLU A 20 1.73 13.14 11.09
CA GLU A 20 2.56 14.35 11.14
C GLU A 20 3.80 14.25 10.26
N SER A 21 4.08 13.07 9.71
CA SER A 21 5.26 12.80 8.91
C SER A 21 5.02 12.99 7.40
N ILE A 22 6.10 13.32 6.70
CA ILE A 22 6.10 13.38 5.23
C ILE A 22 6.15 11.97 4.67
N VAL A 23 5.14 11.61 3.90
CA VAL A 23 5.04 10.32 3.22
C VAL A 23 5.10 10.53 1.72
N VAL A 24 5.93 9.75 1.04
CA VAL A 24 6.08 9.78 -0.42
C VAL A 24 5.64 8.47 -1.05
N ALA A 25 5.08 8.54 -2.23
CA ALA A 25 4.71 7.41 -3.06
C ALA A 25 5.13 7.68 -4.51
N PRO A 26 5.81 6.75 -5.18
CA PRO A 26 6.32 5.46 -4.67
C PRO A 26 7.47 5.63 -3.68
N THR A 27 7.96 4.50 -3.12
CA THR A 27 9.21 4.48 -2.34
C THR A 27 10.38 4.92 -3.20
N CYS A 28 11.30 5.70 -2.64
CA CYS A 28 12.43 6.27 -3.37
C CYS A 28 13.80 5.79 -2.88
N SER A 29 13.90 5.26 -1.66
CA SER A 29 15.16 4.76 -1.08
C SER A 29 15.32 3.24 -1.14
N LEU A 30 14.28 2.50 -1.53
CA LEU A 30 14.28 1.05 -1.59
C LEU A 30 14.51 0.54 -3.01
N THR A 31 15.24 -0.59 -3.12
CA THR A 31 15.36 -1.31 -4.39
C THR A 31 14.06 -2.05 -4.75
N GLU A 32 13.90 -2.43 -6.02
CA GLU A 32 12.73 -3.21 -6.46
C GLU A 32 12.63 -4.55 -5.74
N GLU A 33 13.75 -5.20 -5.46
CA GLU A 33 13.79 -6.46 -4.71
C GLU A 33 13.31 -6.27 -3.27
N GLN A 34 13.72 -5.18 -2.62
CA GLN A 34 13.28 -4.85 -1.26
C GLN A 34 11.79 -4.55 -1.21
N VAL A 35 11.29 -3.80 -2.17
CA VAL A 35 9.85 -3.52 -2.30
C VAL A 35 9.07 -4.82 -2.52
N THR A 36 9.51 -5.67 -3.43
CA THR A 36 8.87 -6.97 -3.71
C THR A 36 8.85 -7.87 -2.47
N MET A 37 9.96 -7.94 -1.75
CA MET A 37 10.05 -8.70 -0.50
C MET A 37 9.02 -8.23 0.52
N LEU A 38 8.90 -6.92 0.75
CA LEU A 38 7.93 -6.37 1.70
C LEU A 38 6.48 -6.57 1.24
N GLN A 39 6.21 -6.52 -0.06
CA GLN A 39 4.89 -6.81 -0.61
C GLN A 39 4.49 -8.28 -0.43
N ASP A 40 5.41 -9.21 -0.64
CA ASP A 40 5.20 -10.64 -0.42
C ASP A 40 4.96 -10.95 1.06
N LEU A 41 5.74 -10.34 1.94
CA LEU A 41 5.54 -10.46 3.39
C LEU A 41 4.17 -9.91 3.81
N SER A 42 3.78 -8.76 3.27
CA SER A 42 2.48 -8.15 3.53
C SER A 42 1.34 -9.07 3.10
N THR A 43 1.43 -9.63 1.90
CA THR A 43 0.42 -10.57 1.38
C THR A 43 0.29 -11.82 2.26
N LYS A 44 1.43 -12.40 2.70
CA LYS A 44 1.44 -13.54 3.62
C LYS A 44 0.80 -13.19 4.96
N CYS A 45 1.16 -12.03 5.52
CA CYS A 45 0.63 -11.55 6.80
C CYS A 45 -0.90 -11.36 6.73
N ILE A 46 -1.40 -10.66 5.71
CA ILE A 46 -2.82 -10.39 5.54
C ILE A 46 -3.64 -11.67 5.33
N ARG A 47 -3.12 -12.61 4.56
CA ARG A 47 -3.76 -13.92 4.37
C ARG A 47 -3.80 -14.73 5.65
N HIS A 48 -2.71 -14.72 6.42
CA HIS A 48 -2.63 -15.43 7.70
C HIS A 48 -3.62 -14.87 8.73
N LEU A 49 -3.75 -13.54 8.78
CA LEU A 49 -4.69 -12.86 9.67
C LEU A 49 -6.16 -12.95 9.20
N GLY A 50 -6.40 -13.41 7.97
CA GLY A 50 -7.75 -13.50 7.41
C GLY A 50 -8.43 -12.14 7.19
N ILE A 51 -7.64 -11.08 6.95
CA ILE A 51 -8.17 -9.73 6.74
C ILE A 51 -8.86 -9.66 5.38
N VAL A 52 -10.09 -9.15 5.38
CA VAL A 52 -10.90 -8.89 4.20
C VAL A 52 -11.17 -7.39 4.10
N GLY A 53 -10.90 -6.82 2.95
CA GLY A 53 -11.03 -5.38 2.71
C GLY A 53 -9.70 -4.67 2.57
N GLU A 54 -9.71 -3.36 2.76
CA GLU A 54 -8.50 -2.54 2.71
C GLU A 54 -7.74 -2.61 4.02
N CYS A 55 -6.42 -2.68 3.92
CA CYS A 55 -5.53 -2.59 5.07
C CYS A 55 -4.19 -1.98 4.67
N ASN A 56 -3.47 -1.47 5.65
CA ASN A 56 -2.08 -1.10 5.50
C ASN A 56 -1.19 -1.80 6.55
N ILE A 57 0.05 -2.03 6.18
CA ILE A 57 1.09 -2.54 7.06
C ILE A 57 2.23 -1.53 7.10
N GLN A 58 2.68 -1.22 8.29
CA GLN A 58 3.84 -0.35 8.51
C GLN A 58 5.04 -1.18 8.94
N TYR A 59 6.15 -0.92 8.31
CA TYR A 59 7.43 -1.54 8.60
C TYR A 59 8.45 -0.51 9.07
N ALA A 60 9.26 -0.90 10.07
CA ALA A 60 10.60 -0.37 10.23
C ALA A 60 11.53 -1.22 9.39
N PHE A 61 12.25 -0.64 8.46
CA PHE A 61 13.09 -1.35 7.51
C PHE A 61 14.48 -0.72 7.44
N ASN A 62 15.51 -1.56 7.54
CA ASN A 62 16.89 -1.15 7.31
C ASN A 62 17.31 -1.59 5.90
N ALA A 63 17.48 -0.64 4.99
CA ALA A 63 17.82 -0.92 3.61
C ALA A 63 19.23 -1.49 3.40
N GLU A 64 20.15 -1.30 4.36
CA GLU A 64 21.52 -1.81 4.27
C GLU A 64 21.60 -3.30 4.64
N THR A 65 20.84 -3.72 5.65
CA THR A 65 20.89 -5.09 6.18
C THR A 65 19.68 -5.95 5.76
N ASN A 66 18.67 -5.35 5.16
CA ASN A 66 17.36 -5.95 4.88
C ASN A 66 16.61 -6.41 6.14
N ASP A 67 17.00 -5.93 7.32
CA ASP A 67 16.28 -6.20 8.55
C ASP A 67 14.97 -5.44 8.58
N TYR A 68 13.92 -6.08 9.06
CA TYR A 68 12.60 -5.45 9.16
C TYR A 68 11.89 -5.80 10.46
N ARG A 69 10.99 -4.92 10.86
CA ARG A 69 10.02 -5.16 11.92
C ARG A 69 8.66 -4.66 11.46
N VAL A 70 7.63 -5.45 11.71
CA VAL A 70 6.24 -4.99 11.55
C VAL A 70 5.93 -4.11 12.74
N ILE A 71 5.58 -2.87 12.47
CA ILE A 71 5.16 -1.90 13.50
C ILE A 71 3.70 -2.09 13.82
N GLU A 72 2.85 -2.05 12.78
CA GLU A 72 1.41 -2.24 12.95
C GLU A 72 0.74 -2.69 11.66
N VAL A 73 -0.43 -3.30 11.82
CA VAL A 73 -1.35 -3.65 10.74
C VAL A 73 -2.68 -2.95 11.01
N ASN A 74 -3.11 -2.10 10.12
CA ASN A 74 -4.36 -1.37 10.21
C ASN A 74 -5.35 -1.90 9.17
N ALA A 75 -6.34 -2.67 9.63
CA ALA A 75 -7.39 -3.24 8.77
C ALA A 75 -8.54 -2.25 8.58
N ARG A 76 -8.23 -1.06 8.10
CA ARG A 76 -9.19 0.04 7.90
C ARG A 76 -8.64 1.06 6.92
N LEU A 77 -9.53 1.83 6.30
CA LEU A 77 -9.16 3.03 5.56
C LEU A 77 -8.46 4.04 6.48
N SER A 78 -7.45 4.69 5.96
CA SER A 78 -6.62 5.64 6.69
C SER A 78 -6.22 6.83 5.80
N ARG A 79 -5.45 7.76 6.35
CA ARG A 79 -4.86 8.85 5.55
C ARG A 79 -3.95 8.33 4.44
N SER A 80 -3.21 7.25 4.71
CA SER A 80 -2.38 6.60 3.71
C SER A 80 -3.19 6.00 2.55
N SER A 81 -4.40 5.54 2.82
CA SER A 81 -5.33 5.06 1.76
C SER A 81 -5.73 6.18 0.80
N ALA A 82 -5.99 7.38 1.32
CA ALA A 82 -6.29 8.54 0.50
C ALA A 82 -5.08 8.95 -0.36
N LEU A 83 -3.87 8.95 0.20
CA LEU A 83 -2.64 9.20 -0.53
C LEU A 83 -2.41 8.15 -1.61
N ALA A 84 -2.54 6.86 -1.28
CA ALA A 84 -2.41 5.75 -2.22
C ALA A 84 -3.40 5.88 -3.38
N SER A 85 -4.67 6.20 -3.10
CA SER A 85 -5.68 6.42 -4.13
C SER A 85 -5.33 7.59 -5.05
N LYS A 86 -4.82 8.68 -4.49
CA LYS A 86 -4.42 9.85 -5.26
C LYS A 86 -3.17 9.57 -6.11
N ALA A 87 -2.19 8.89 -5.56
CA ALA A 87 -0.94 8.58 -6.26
C ALA A 87 -1.11 7.56 -7.38
N THR A 88 -1.98 6.58 -7.20
CA THR A 88 -2.18 5.47 -8.16
C THR A 88 -3.39 5.64 -9.07
N GLY A 89 -4.33 6.50 -8.70
CA GLY A 89 -5.64 6.57 -9.35
C GLY A 89 -6.59 5.42 -8.99
N PHE A 90 -6.18 4.50 -8.10
CA PHE A 90 -7.00 3.37 -7.69
C PHE A 90 -8.00 3.81 -6.61
N PRO A 91 -9.33 3.61 -6.80
CA PRO A 91 -10.34 4.12 -5.91
C PRO A 91 -10.53 3.22 -4.68
N LEU A 92 -9.59 3.23 -3.74
CA LEU A 92 -9.55 2.35 -2.57
C LEU A 92 -10.85 2.38 -1.76
N ALA A 93 -11.39 3.56 -1.48
CA ALA A 93 -12.63 3.68 -0.68
C ALA A 93 -13.83 3.03 -1.38
N PHE A 94 -13.95 3.21 -2.70
CA PHE A 94 -15.01 2.57 -3.49
C PHE A 94 -14.86 1.04 -3.47
N VAL A 95 -13.65 0.54 -3.70
CA VAL A 95 -13.37 -0.90 -3.72
C VAL A 95 -13.60 -1.51 -2.33
N ALA A 96 -13.13 -0.85 -1.27
CA ALA A 96 -13.35 -1.30 0.10
C ALA A 96 -14.85 -1.38 0.45
N ALA A 97 -15.64 -0.39 0.03
CA ALA A 97 -17.09 -0.39 0.22
C ALA A 97 -17.77 -1.56 -0.53
N LYS A 98 -17.36 -1.85 -1.75
CA LYS A 98 -17.86 -2.99 -2.52
C LYS A 98 -17.51 -4.33 -1.86
N ILE A 99 -16.28 -4.49 -1.38
CA ILE A 99 -15.87 -5.69 -0.64
C ILE A 99 -16.71 -5.86 0.63
N ALA A 100 -16.97 -4.78 1.38
CA ALA A 100 -17.81 -4.80 2.57
C ALA A 100 -19.26 -5.23 2.26
N LEU A 101 -19.74 -4.97 1.05
CA LEU A 101 -21.05 -5.44 0.56
C LEU A 101 -21.03 -6.88 0.02
N GLY A 102 -19.90 -7.58 0.09
CA GLY A 102 -19.76 -8.98 -0.30
C GLY A 102 -19.27 -9.21 -1.74
N TYR A 103 -18.90 -8.15 -2.47
CA TYR A 103 -18.30 -8.31 -3.79
C TYR A 103 -16.86 -8.80 -3.67
N THR A 104 -16.45 -9.67 -4.58
CA THR A 104 -15.05 -10.07 -4.72
C THR A 104 -14.29 -9.06 -5.59
N LEU A 105 -12.96 -9.05 -5.49
CA LEU A 105 -12.11 -8.19 -6.34
C LEU A 105 -12.34 -8.46 -7.84
N ASP A 106 -12.53 -9.73 -8.21
CA ASP A 106 -12.79 -10.12 -9.60
C ASP A 106 -14.12 -9.53 -10.10
N GLN A 107 -15.14 -9.47 -9.25
CA GLN A 107 -16.45 -8.87 -9.59
C GLN A 107 -16.39 -7.34 -9.69
N ILE A 108 -15.50 -6.70 -8.91
CA ILE A 108 -15.42 -5.23 -8.86
C ILE A 108 -14.75 -4.69 -10.11
N GLY A 109 -13.86 -5.44 -10.72
CA GLY A 109 -13.34 -4.89 -11.86
C GLY A 109 -12.11 -5.28 -12.61
N GLU A 110 -12.05 -6.43 -13.18
CA GLU A 110 -11.10 -6.67 -14.26
C GLU A 110 -11.26 -5.73 -15.46
N LYS A 111 -12.40 -5.09 -15.62
CA LYS A 111 -12.73 -4.32 -16.83
C LYS A 111 -12.40 -2.82 -16.76
N ARG A 112 -12.09 -2.26 -15.61
CA ARG A 112 -11.95 -0.80 -15.47
C ARG A 112 -10.66 -0.30 -14.80
N TRP A 113 -9.95 -1.19 -14.11
CA TRP A 113 -8.78 -0.80 -13.32
C TRP A 113 -7.65 -1.79 -13.58
N VAL A 114 -7.00 -1.63 -14.71
CA VAL A 114 -5.70 -2.27 -14.94
C VAL A 114 -4.76 -1.60 -13.94
N LEU A 115 -4.39 -2.32 -12.88
CA LEU A 115 -3.30 -1.91 -12.02
C LEU A 115 -2.07 -1.71 -12.90
N PRO A 116 -1.51 -0.50 -12.95
CA PRO A 116 -0.19 -0.37 -13.52
C PRO A 116 0.72 -1.24 -12.68
N THR A 117 1.40 -2.16 -13.27
CA THR A 117 2.39 -3.03 -12.62
C THR A 117 3.55 -2.25 -12.02
N GLN A 118 3.61 -0.98 -12.26
CA GLN A 118 4.30 0.12 -11.56
C GLN A 118 3.83 1.42 -12.19
N PRO A 119 3.68 2.53 -11.50
CA PRO A 119 3.51 3.82 -12.15
C PRO A 119 4.82 4.17 -12.83
N THR A 120 4.98 3.75 -14.08
CA THR A 120 6.16 4.04 -14.88
C THR A 120 6.29 5.51 -15.26
N LYS A 121 5.30 6.35 -14.90
CA LYS A 121 5.37 7.82 -15.02
C LYS A 121 4.47 8.44 -13.97
N LEU A 122 5.04 9.34 -13.18
CA LEU A 122 4.27 10.29 -12.41
C LEU A 122 3.29 11.02 -13.34
N PRO A 123 2.02 11.19 -12.96
CA PRO A 123 1.10 12.02 -13.71
C PRO A 123 1.72 13.40 -13.95
N SER A 124 1.52 13.96 -15.13
CA SER A 124 2.13 15.24 -15.56
C SER A 124 1.78 16.47 -14.68
N TRP A 125 0.90 16.30 -13.70
CA TRP A 125 0.51 17.34 -12.74
C TRP A 125 1.27 17.24 -11.40
N ILE A 126 2.23 16.31 -11.26
CA ILE A 126 3.16 16.20 -10.11
C ILE A 126 4.55 16.74 -10.50
N THR A 127 4.64 17.72 -11.34
CA THR A 127 5.88 18.49 -11.52
C THR A 127 5.77 19.81 -10.84
#